data_3d71ffc7a19497270ac4ede9cf7e407e
#
_entry.id   3d71ffc7a19497270ac4ede9cf7e407e
#
_cell.length_a   1.000
_cell.length_b   1.000
_cell.length_c   1.000
_cell.angle_alpha   90.00
_cell.angle_beta   90.00
_cell.angle_gamma   90.00
#
_symmetry.space_group_name_H-M   'P 1'
#
loop_
_entity.id
_entity.type
_entity.pdbx_description
1 polymer ?
#
loop_
_entity_poly.entity_id
_entity_poly.type
_entity_poly.pdbx_seq_one_letter_code
_entity_poly.pdbx_strand_id
1 'polypeptide(L)'
;MEITINLPEDIARAFIANGENLERKVLEATAMEGYRTGRLSHGQVGRVLGLGRFDVDAFFKIHGVPINYSFDDLQEDRRTLDNLALK
;
A
#
# COMPACT_ATOMS: atom_id res chain seq x y z
N MET A 1 8.28 -3.08 14.50
CA MET A 1 9.15 -1.89 14.37
C MET A 1 8.31 -0.64 14.45
N GLU A 2 8.70 0.27 15.31
CA GLU A 2 8.01 1.55 15.45
C GLU A 2 8.88 2.67 14.91
N ILE A 3 8.26 3.63 14.23
CA ILE A 3 8.95 4.78 13.67
C ILE A 3 8.28 6.03 14.20
N THR A 4 9.07 6.91 14.80
CA THR A 4 8.59 8.19 15.30
C THR A 4 8.99 9.27 14.28
N ILE A 5 8.01 10.03 13.83
CA ILE A 5 8.20 11.10 12.87
C ILE A 5 7.73 12.41 13.49
N ASN A 6 8.57 13.43 13.38
CA ASN A 6 8.23 14.77 13.84
C ASN A 6 7.79 15.61 12.64
N LEU A 7 6.54 16.07 12.68
CA LEU A 7 6.01 16.98 11.67
C LEU A 7 5.68 18.32 12.32
N PRO A 8 5.97 19.45 11.65
CA PRO A 8 5.47 20.74 12.11
C PRO A 8 3.95 20.69 12.22
N GLU A 9 3.42 21.36 13.22
CA GLU A 9 1.99 21.26 13.55
C GLU A 9 1.10 21.72 12.39
N ASP A 10 1.48 22.78 11.69
CA ASP A 10 0.73 23.26 10.54
C ASP A 10 0.69 22.25 9.40
N ILE A 11 1.78 21.54 9.18
CA ILE A 11 1.85 20.48 8.17
C ILE A 11 1.00 19.28 8.58
N ALA A 12 1.07 18.87 9.85
CA ALA A 12 0.25 17.77 10.36
C ALA A 12 -1.25 18.10 10.21
N ARG A 13 -1.65 19.31 10.48
CA ARG A 13 -3.05 19.76 10.34
C ARG A 13 -3.52 19.68 8.89
N ALA A 14 -2.65 19.95 7.94
CA ALA A 14 -2.99 19.85 6.52
C ALA A 14 -3.41 18.42 6.13
N PHE A 15 -2.80 17.41 6.75
CA PHE A 15 -3.13 16.01 6.48
C PHE A 15 -4.41 15.55 7.19
N ILE A 16 -4.77 16.16 8.32
CA ILE A 16 -5.92 15.72 9.12
C ILE A 16 -7.10 16.68 9.04
N ALA A 17 -7.09 17.60 8.07
CA ALA A 17 -8.10 18.64 7.94
C ALA A 17 -9.53 18.11 7.84
N ASN A 18 -9.71 16.89 7.34
CA ASN A 18 -11.00 16.24 7.16
C ASN A 18 -11.31 15.20 8.25
N GLY A 19 -10.62 15.26 9.39
CA GLY A 19 -10.80 14.29 10.46
C GLY A 19 -10.13 12.96 10.20
N GLU A 20 -9.22 12.91 9.24
CA GLU A 20 -8.50 11.68 8.91
C GLU A 20 -7.42 11.38 9.94
N ASN A 21 -7.11 10.10 10.10
CA ASN A 21 -6.04 9.65 10.99
C ASN A 21 -4.68 9.88 10.32
N LEU A 22 -3.85 10.72 10.96
CA LEU A 22 -2.54 11.07 10.42
C LEU A 22 -1.61 9.85 10.33
N GLU A 23 -1.63 8.99 11.35
CA GLU A 23 -0.80 7.78 11.33
C GLU A 23 -1.14 6.89 10.14
N ARG A 24 -2.43 6.73 9.86
CA ARG A 24 -2.90 5.98 8.71
C ARG A 24 -2.46 6.64 7.40
N LYS A 25 -2.52 7.96 7.31
CA LYS A 25 -2.10 8.71 6.13
C LYS A 25 -0.61 8.55 5.86
N VAL A 26 0.22 8.59 6.90
CA VAL A 26 1.66 8.36 6.77
C VAL A 26 1.93 6.93 6.30
N LEU A 27 1.21 5.96 6.84
CA LEU A 27 1.35 4.56 6.47
C LEU A 27 0.97 4.34 5.00
N GLU A 28 -0.13 4.94 4.56
CA GLU A 28 -0.58 4.89 3.17
C GLU A 28 0.45 5.50 2.22
N ALA A 29 0.98 6.67 2.58
CA ALA A 29 1.99 7.35 1.77
C ALA A 29 3.27 6.51 1.66
N THR A 30 3.70 5.90 2.76
CA THR A 30 4.87 5.04 2.79
C THR A 30 4.66 3.81 1.90
N ALA A 31 3.48 3.19 1.97
CA ALA A 31 3.15 2.04 1.15
C ALA A 31 3.13 2.38 -0.34
N MET A 32 2.54 3.53 -0.70
CA MET A 32 2.50 3.99 -2.09
C MET A 32 3.91 4.26 -2.62
N GLU A 33 4.73 4.96 -1.85
CA GLU A 33 6.11 5.24 -2.25
C GLU A 33 6.93 3.97 -2.36
N GLY A 34 6.77 3.05 -1.42
CA GLY A 34 7.45 1.76 -1.47
C GLY A 34 7.08 0.96 -2.72
N TYR A 35 5.81 0.98 -3.09
CA TYR A 35 5.35 0.30 -4.31
C TYR A 35 5.87 1.00 -5.57
N ARG A 36 5.76 2.33 -5.60
CA ARG A 36 6.21 3.13 -6.75
C ARG A 36 7.70 2.95 -7.04
N THR A 37 8.52 2.81 -6.01
CA THR A 37 9.97 2.66 -6.13
C THR A 37 10.42 1.20 -6.24
N GLY A 38 9.50 0.26 -6.23
CA GLY A 38 9.82 -1.15 -6.35
C GLY A 38 10.32 -1.82 -5.07
N ARG A 39 10.26 -1.12 -3.94
CA ARG A 39 10.68 -1.68 -2.65
C ARG A 39 9.64 -2.61 -2.05
N LEU A 40 8.37 -2.37 -2.35
CA LEU A 40 7.26 -3.18 -1.87
C LEU A 40 6.50 -3.79 -3.04
N SER A 41 6.11 -5.04 -2.90
CA SER A 41 5.21 -5.70 -3.83
C SER A 41 3.77 -5.31 -3.51
N HIS A 42 2.87 -5.63 -4.41
CA HIS A 42 1.43 -5.45 -4.24
C HIS A 42 0.95 -6.14 -2.95
N GLY A 43 1.37 -7.39 -2.73
CA GLY A 43 1.00 -8.14 -1.53
C GLY A 43 1.54 -7.53 -0.25
N GLN A 44 2.76 -6.99 -0.30
CA GLN A 44 3.35 -6.32 0.86
C GLN A 44 2.61 -5.03 1.21
N VAL A 45 2.14 -4.29 0.22
CA VAL A 45 1.30 -3.11 0.46
C VAL A 45 0.02 -3.52 1.19
N GLY A 46 -0.60 -4.61 0.76
CA GLY A 46 -1.79 -5.14 1.44
C GLY A 46 -1.52 -5.50 2.89
N ARG A 47 -0.36 -6.09 3.17
CA ARG A 47 0.03 -6.42 4.55
C ARG A 47 0.24 -5.16 5.40
N VAL A 48 0.86 -4.14 4.84
CA VAL A 48 1.08 -2.86 5.55
C VAL A 48 -0.24 -2.20 5.90
N LEU A 49 -1.18 -2.20 4.96
CA LEU A 49 -2.44 -1.46 5.10
C LEU A 49 -3.58 -2.32 5.66
N GLY A 50 -3.37 -3.62 5.82
CA GLY A 50 -4.41 -4.53 6.24
C GLY A 50 -5.52 -4.69 5.21
N LEU A 51 -5.18 -4.61 3.94
CA LEU A 51 -6.12 -4.69 2.84
C LEU A 51 -5.97 -5.99 2.06
N GLY A 52 -7.09 -6.49 1.55
CA GLY A 52 -7.08 -7.58 0.60
C GLY A 52 -6.62 -7.10 -0.77
N ARG A 53 -6.38 -8.05 -1.67
CA ARG A 53 -5.82 -7.77 -2.99
C ARG A 53 -6.65 -6.77 -3.80
N PHE A 54 -7.96 -6.97 -3.85
CA PHE A 54 -8.85 -6.09 -4.60
C PHE A 54 -8.93 -4.70 -3.97
N ASP A 55 -8.84 -4.64 -2.66
CA ASP A 55 -8.86 -3.37 -1.93
C ASP A 55 -7.59 -2.57 -2.19
N VAL A 56 -6.44 -3.24 -2.33
CA VAL A 56 -5.18 -2.57 -2.71
C VAL A 56 -5.29 -1.99 -4.11
N ASP A 57 -5.86 -2.74 -5.05
CA ASP A 57 -6.07 -2.24 -6.42
C ASP A 57 -6.96 -1.01 -6.42
N ALA A 58 -8.05 -1.04 -5.66
CA ALA A 58 -8.95 0.10 -5.52
C ALA A 58 -8.24 1.29 -4.87
N PHE A 59 -7.44 1.03 -3.86
CA PHE A 59 -6.64 2.05 -3.18
C PHE A 59 -5.69 2.76 -4.15
N PHE A 60 -4.96 1.99 -4.94
CA PHE A 60 -4.05 2.56 -5.94
C PHE A 60 -4.80 3.36 -7.00
N LYS A 61 -5.93 2.87 -7.44
CA LYS A 61 -6.76 3.55 -8.44
C LYS A 61 -7.26 4.90 -7.92
N ILE A 62 -7.74 4.93 -6.69
CA ILE A 62 -8.23 6.15 -6.04
C ILE A 62 -7.11 7.19 -5.93
N HIS A 63 -5.90 6.75 -5.62
CA HIS A 63 -4.75 7.63 -5.41
C HIS A 63 -3.94 7.89 -6.67
N GLY A 64 -4.38 7.36 -7.81
CA GLY A 64 -3.69 7.59 -9.08
C GLY A 64 -2.32 6.92 -9.18
N VAL A 65 -2.10 5.85 -8.44
CA VAL A 65 -0.85 5.09 -8.49
C VAL A 65 -0.96 4.04 -9.59
N PRO A 66 -0.09 4.07 -10.62
CA PRO A 66 -0.11 3.04 -11.65
C PRO A 66 0.21 1.68 -11.07
N ILE A 67 -0.54 0.66 -11.50
CA ILE A 67 -0.27 -0.70 -11.08
C ILE A 67 0.82 -1.26 -12.00
N ASN A 68 1.97 -1.53 -11.43
CA ASN A 68 3.09 -2.13 -12.13
C ASN A 68 3.19 -3.60 -11.73
N TYR A 69 2.98 -4.48 -12.70
CA TYR A 69 3.20 -5.90 -12.47
C TYR A 69 4.66 -6.22 -12.75
N SER A 70 5.43 -6.43 -11.69
CA SER A 70 6.76 -6.95 -11.83
C SER A 70 6.68 -8.45 -12.13
N PHE A 71 7.78 -9.01 -12.61
CA PHE A 71 7.87 -10.44 -12.84
C PHE A 71 7.57 -11.24 -11.56
N ASP A 72 8.05 -10.74 -10.42
CA ASP A 72 7.82 -11.39 -9.14
C ASP A 72 6.34 -11.38 -8.74
N ASP A 73 5.65 -10.27 -8.98
CA ASP A 73 4.22 -10.15 -8.71
C ASP A 73 3.43 -11.15 -9.55
N LEU A 74 3.78 -11.29 -10.82
CA LEU A 74 3.13 -12.26 -11.71
C LEU A 74 3.36 -13.70 -11.25
N GLN A 75 4.55 -14.02 -10.80
CA GLN A 75 4.85 -15.35 -10.29
C GLN A 75 4.08 -15.65 -9.01
N GLU A 76 3.98 -14.70 -8.12
CA GLU A 76 3.23 -14.84 -6.89
C GLU A 76 1.75 -15.11 -7.19
N ASP A 77 1.18 -14.39 -8.15
CA ASP A 77 -0.18 -14.59 -8.60
C ASP A 77 -0.40 -15.98 -9.20
N ARG A 78 0.55 -16.45 -10.00
CA ARG A 78 0.50 -17.79 -10.59
C ARG A 78 0.50 -18.87 -9.52
N ARG A 79 1.36 -18.73 -8.51
CA ARG A 79 1.41 -19.70 -7.41
C ARG A 79 0.07 -19.80 -6.70
N THR A 80 -0.56 -18.68 -6.45
CA THR A 80 -1.86 -18.63 -5.81
C THR A 80 -2.92 -19.33 -6.66
N LEU A 81 -2.94 -19.08 -7.95
CA LEU A 81 -3.86 -19.72 -8.88
C LEU A 81 -3.61 -21.21 -9.00
N ASP A 82 -2.34 -21.61 -9.08
CA ASP A 82 -1.97 -23.02 -9.16
C ASP A 82 -2.40 -23.77 -7.90
N ASN A 83 -2.21 -23.16 -6.73
CA ASN A 83 -2.65 -23.76 -5.48
C ASN A 83 -4.16 -23.93 -5.41
N LEU A 84 -4.92 -22.97 -5.95
CA LEU A 84 -6.37 -23.06 -6.01
C LEU A 84 -6.82 -24.11 -7.02
N ALA A 85 -6.11 -24.25 -8.13
CA ALA A 85 -6.44 -25.21 -9.16
C ALA A 85 -6.17 -26.65 -8.72
N LEU A 86 -5.22 -26.86 -7.83
CA LEU A 86 -4.88 -28.18 -7.30
C LEU A 86 -5.81 -28.68 -6.20
N LYS A 87 -6.70 -27.85 -5.75
CA LYS A 87 -7.72 -28.20 -4.78
C LYS A 87 -9.04 -28.50 -5.46
#